data_bbf8e9ba897d2a52bc0491630b837dbe
#
_entry.id   bbf8e9ba897d2a52bc0491630b837dbe
#
_cell.length_a   1.000
_cell.length_b   1.000
_cell.length_c   1.000
_cell.angle_alpha   90.00
_cell.angle_beta   90.00
_cell.angle_gamma   90.00
#
_symmetry.space_group_name_H-M   'P 1'
#
loop_
_entity.id
_entity.type
_entity.pdbx_description
1 polymer ?
#
loop_
_entity_poly.entity_id
_entity_poly.type
_entity_poly.pdbx_seq_one_letter_code
_entity_poly.pdbx_strand_id
1 'polypeptide(L)'
;ADTMRLVDENGEVVLMVTDIAMDPHAGEVASGRVFSGTLEKGQDLYVSGTAGKNRVQSVGIYMGGEREEVERVPAGNIAAVTGLKDAIAGSTVSSEEMTPFESIEHISEPVITKSVEAKNMDDLPKLIETLRQVSKEDPTIQIEINEDTGEHLISGQGELHLEVITQRIERNQGIPVTTGEPIVVFREAIQHATETVEGISPNRHNRFYLTAEPLEQEIVEKIKLGDVSMDMPEQDRREELQEAGMDKDTSQNVEEIHGTNVLIDDTKGIQHLNETMELVVEG
;
A
#
# COMPACT_ATOMS: atom_id res chain seq x y z
N ALA A 1 2.21 -20.31 -14.60
CA ALA A 1 1.65 -19.44 -15.65
C ALA A 1 0.95 -20.25 -16.76
N ASP A 2 1.55 -21.30 -17.33
CA ASP A 2 0.96 -22.05 -18.45
C ASP A 2 -0.25 -22.89 -18.04
N THR A 3 -0.25 -23.44 -16.84
CA THR A 3 -1.38 -24.21 -16.27
C THR A 3 -2.65 -23.35 -16.13
N MET A 4 -2.51 -22.07 -15.82
CA MET A 4 -3.65 -21.15 -15.67
C MET A 4 -4.25 -20.66 -16.99
N ARG A 5 -3.52 -20.78 -18.11
CA ARG A 5 -4.04 -20.50 -19.46
C ARG A 5 -5.01 -21.56 -19.95
N LEU A 6 -4.93 -22.76 -19.37
CA LEU A 6 -5.77 -23.90 -19.78
C LEU A 6 -7.16 -23.88 -19.17
N VAL A 7 -7.42 -23.01 -18.19
CA VAL A 7 -8.74 -22.88 -17.52
C VAL A 7 -9.29 -24.25 -17.09
N ASP A 8 -8.52 -24.97 -16.26
CA ASP A 8 -8.89 -26.31 -15.80
C ASP A 8 -9.90 -26.21 -14.64
N GLU A 9 -11.12 -26.62 -14.86
CA GLU A 9 -12.19 -26.62 -13.85
C GLU A 9 -11.97 -27.66 -12.72
N ASN A 10 -11.17 -28.68 -12.97
CA ASN A 10 -10.87 -29.76 -12.01
C ASN A 10 -9.52 -29.56 -11.32
N GLY A 11 -8.80 -28.50 -11.66
CA GLY A 11 -7.53 -28.16 -11.02
C GLY A 11 -7.71 -27.59 -9.61
N GLU A 12 -6.62 -27.18 -9.01
CA GLU A 12 -6.63 -26.45 -7.75
C GLU A 12 -7.31 -25.09 -7.93
N VAL A 13 -8.04 -24.67 -6.89
CA VAL A 13 -8.72 -23.37 -6.93
C VAL A 13 -7.68 -22.26 -6.89
N VAL A 14 -7.73 -21.39 -7.90
CA VAL A 14 -6.92 -20.18 -7.96
C VAL A 14 -7.81 -19.02 -8.41
N LEU A 15 -7.94 -18.03 -7.54
CA LEU A 15 -8.72 -16.81 -7.75
C LEU A 15 -7.82 -15.60 -7.58
N MET A 16 -7.91 -14.63 -8.46
CA MET A 16 -7.34 -13.30 -8.26
C MET A 16 -8.46 -12.33 -7.94
N VAL A 17 -8.37 -11.70 -6.78
CA VAL A 17 -9.33 -10.67 -6.34
C VAL A 17 -9.04 -9.38 -7.11
N THR A 18 -10.05 -8.84 -7.77
CA THR A 18 -9.95 -7.60 -8.55
C THR A 18 -10.66 -6.43 -7.87
N ASP A 19 -11.61 -6.72 -7.01
CA ASP A 19 -12.45 -5.72 -6.36
C ASP A 19 -12.99 -6.24 -5.03
N ILE A 20 -13.18 -5.34 -4.07
CA ILE A 20 -13.84 -5.60 -2.78
C ILE A 20 -15.02 -4.64 -2.66
N ALA A 21 -16.20 -5.19 -2.40
CA ALA A 21 -17.41 -4.42 -2.18
C ALA A 21 -18.04 -4.75 -0.83
N MET A 22 -18.66 -3.76 -0.20
CA MET A 22 -19.41 -3.98 1.03
C MET A 22 -20.89 -4.19 0.72
N ASP A 23 -21.36 -5.40 0.95
CA ASP A 23 -22.79 -5.73 0.85
C ASP A 23 -23.46 -5.56 2.23
N PRO A 24 -24.58 -4.85 2.33
CA PRO A 24 -25.28 -4.62 3.61
C PRO A 24 -25.69 -5.88 4.36
N HIS A 25 -25.87 -7.00 3.66
CA HIS A 25 -26.34 -8.28 4.21
C HIS A 25 -25.23 -9.34 4.31
N ALA A 26 -24.29 -9.33 3.35
CA ALA A 26 -23.24 -10.34 3.26
C ALA A 26 -21.88 -9.89 3.81
N GLY A 27 -21.71 -8.59 4.12
CA GLY A 27 -20.46 -8.02 4.56
C GLY A 27 -19.48 -7.82 3.42
N GLU A 28 -18.19 -8.09 3.65
CA GLU A 28 -17.16 -7.98 2.63
C GLU A 28 -17.35 -9.06 1.54
N VAL A 29 -17.47 -8.63 0.29
CA VAL A 29 -17.59 -9.46 -0.91
C VAL A 29 -16.38 -9.23 -1.79
N ALA A 30 -15.53 -10.23 -1.91
CA ALA A 30 -14.39 -10.21 -2.82
C ALA A 30 -14.83 -10.69 -4.21
N SER A 31 -14.64 -9.86 -5.21
CA SER A 31 -14.92 -10.19 -6.61
C SER A 31 -13.62 -10.44 -7.35
N GLY A 32 -13.58 -11.51 -8.16
CA GLY A 32 -12.36 -11.85 -8.87
C GLY A 32 -12.53 -12.93 -9.91
N ARG A 33 -11.50 -13.10 -10.73
CA ARG A 33 -11.47 -14.13 -11.76
C ARG A 33 -10.96 -15.46 -11.20
N VAL A 34 -11.71 -16.51 -11.41
CA VAL A 34 -11.27 -17.89 -11.15
C VAL A 34 -10.42 -18.37 -12.34
N PHE A 35 -9.13 -18.58 -12.11
CA PHE A 35 -8.18 -19.01 -13.13
C PHE A 35 -8.11 -20.53 -13.26
N SER A 36 -8.29 -21.26 -12.17
CA SER A 36 -8.24 -22.71 -12.11
C SER A 36 -9.15 -23.23 -11.02
N GLY A 37 -9.58 -24.45 -11.12
CA GLY A 37 -10.46 -25.13 -10.19
C GLY A 37 -11.90 -24.67 -10.25
N THR A 38 -12.68 -25.13 -9.28
CA THR A 38 -14.08 -24.74 -9.09
C THR A 38 -14.25 -24.23 -7.66
N LEU A 39 -14.74 -23.02 -7.52
CA LEU A 39 -14.99 -22.38 -6.25
C LEU A 39 -16.35 -22.79 -5.70
N GLU A 40 -16.38 -23.27 -4.45
CA GLU A 40 -17.59 -23.76 -3.78
C GLU A 40 -17.66 -23.24 -2.34
N LYS A 41 -18.88 -23.16 -1.82
CA LYS A 41 -19.12 -22.82 -0.42
C LYS A 41 -18.48 -23.85 0.53
N GLY A 42 -17.83 -23.36 1.58
CA GLY A 42 -17.26 -24.17 2.63
C GLY A 42 -15.82 -24.60 2.40
N GLN A 43 -15.22 -24.26 1.27
CA GLN A 43 -13.80 -24.49 1.02
C GLN A 43 -12.93 -23.62 1.94
N ASP A 44 -11.77 -24.15 2.33
CA ASP A 44 -10.78 -23.42 3.10
C ASP A 44 -9.65 -23.00 2.16
N LEU A 45 -9.49 -21.69 1.95
CA LEU A 45 -8.57 -21.10 0.98
C LEU A 45 -7.52 -20.21 1.66
N TYR A 46 -6.32 -20.22 1.13
CA TYR A 46 -5.27 -19.26 1.49
C TYR A 46 -5.51 -17.92 0.77
N VAL A 47 -5.28 -16.83 1.46
CA VAL A 47 -5.24 -15.48 0.90
C VAL A 47 -3.81 -14.97 1.02
N SER A 48 -3.22 -14.53 -0.08
CA SER A 48 -1.84 -14.01 -0.07
C SER A 48 -1.69 -12.84 0.90
N GLY A 49 -0.60 -12.82 1.66
CA GLY A 49 -0.32 -11.79 2.66
C GLY A 49 -1.06 -11.96 3.99
N THR A 50 -1.89 -13.00 4.15
CA THR A 50 -2.58 -13.28 5.43
C THR A 50 -2.09 -14.59 6.06
N ALA A 51 -2.20 -14.69 7.37
CA ALA A 51 -1.88 -15.91 8.08
C ALA A 51 -3.07 -16.89 8.08
N GLY A 52 -2.83 -18.14 7.63
CA GLY A 52 -3.82 -19.22 7.70
C GLY A 52 -4.82 -19.27 6.55
N LYS A 53 -5.83 -20.11 6.71
CA LYS A 53 -6.88 -20.33 5.71
C LYS A 53 -8.15 -19.57 6.08
N ASN A 54 -8.81 -19.06 5.08
CA ASN A 54 -10.12 -18.42 5.17
C ASN A 54 -11.19 -19.37 4.64
N ARG A 55 -12.33 -19.43 5.34
CA ARG A 55 -13.43 -20.30 4.92
C ARG A 55 -14.45 -19.54 4.07
N VAL A 56 -14.67 -20.01 2.86
CA VAL A 56 -15.70 -19.48 1.94
C VAL A 56 -17.09 -19.65 2.55
N GLN A 57 -17.77 -18.54 2.81
CA GLN A 57 -19.11 -18.54 3.40
C GLN A 57 -20.20 -18.63 2.34
N SER A 58 -20.07 -17.89 1.26
CA SER A 58 -20.95 -18.00 0.10
C SER A 58 -20.18 -17.69 -1.18
N VAL A 59 -20.68 -18.25 -2.28
CA VAL A 59 -20.18 -18.02 -3.63
C VAL A 59 -21.32 -17.47 -4.47
N GLY A 60 -21.07 -16.51 -5.32
CA GLY A 60 -22.06 -15.90 -6.17
C GLY A 60 -21.48 -15.34 -7.45
N ILE A 61 -22.35 -14.80 -8.27
CA ILE A 61 -22.04 -14.03 -9.47
C ILE A 61 -22.83 -12.73 -9.44
N TYR A 62 -22.33 -11.70 -10.10
CA TYR A 62 -23.06 -10.45 -10.30
C TYR A 62 -23.86 -10.50 -11.60
N MET A 63 -25.15 -10.24 -11.48
CA MET A 63 -26.08 -10.05 -12.61
C MET A 63 -26.51 -8.57 -12.63
N GLY A 64 -25.72 -7.74 -13.33
CA GLY A 64 -25.85 -6.29 -13.23
C GLY A 64 -25.39 -5.78 -11.86
N GLY A 65 -26.25 -5.10 -11.11
CA GLY A 65 -25.96 -4.58 -9.78
C GLY A 65 -26.31 -5.53 -8.63
N GLU A 66 -26.93 -6.66 -8.90
CA GLU A 66 -27.36 -7.62 -7.88
C GLU A 66 -26.46 -8.86 -7.86
N ARG A 67 -26.12 -9.32 -6.64
CA ARG A 67 -25.37 -10.56 -6.44
C ARG A 67 -26.33 -11.72 -6.26
N GLU A 68 -26.19 -12.71 -7.12
CA GLU A 68 -26.92 -13.98 -7.02
C GLU A 68 -26.01 -15.06 -6.43
N GLU A 69 -26.48 -15.73 -5.37
CA GLU A 69 -25.77 -16.88 -4.82
C GLU A 69 -25.93 -18.10 -5.72
N VAL A 70 -24.80 -18.78 -5.93
CA VAL A 70 -24.73 -20.02 -6.70
C VAL A 70 -24.01 -21.11 -5.90
N GLU A 71 -24.22 -22.37 -6.25
CA GLU A 71 -23.55 -23.47 -5.56
C GLU A 71 -22.04 -23.49 -5.84
N ARG A 72 -21.66 -23.18 -7.07
CA ARG A 72 -20.27 -23.23 -7.54
C ARG A 72 -20.00 -22.27 -8.68
N VAL A 73 -18.76 -21.83 -8.79
CA VAL A 73 -18.25 -21.02 -9.92
C VAL A 73 -16.98 -21.67 -10.46
N PRO A 74 -17.02 -22.26 -11.68
CA PRO A 74 -15.85 -22.88 -12.29
C PRO A 74 -14.86 -21.86 -12.86
N ALA A 75 -13.65 -22.32 -13.14
CA ALA A 75 -12.59 -21.55 -13.79
C ALA A 75 -13.06 -20.86 -15.06
N GLY A 76 -12.49 -19.69 -15.35
CA GLY A 76 -12.85 -18.85 -16.49
C GLY A 76 -13.94 -17.81 -16.21
N ASN A 77 -14.65 -17.93 -15.09
CA ASN A 77 -15.69 -17.02 -14.67
C ASN A 77 -15.20 -15.99 -13.62
N ILE A 78 -16.02 -14.99 -13.37
CA ILE A 78 -15.84 -14.02 -12.28
C ILE A 78 -16.75 -14.47 -11.13
N ALA A 79 -16.15 -14.68 -9.96
CA ALA A 79 -16.86 -15.06 -8.75
C ALA A 79 -16.96 -13.87 -7.78
N ALA A 80 -18.05 -13.87 -7.01
CA ALA A 80 -18.25 -12.98 -5.87
C ALA A 80 -18.27 -13.85 -4.59
N VAL A 81 -17.25 -13.69 -3.73
CA VAL A 81 -16.97 -14.58 -2.60
C VAL A 81 -17.05 -13.84 -1.29
N THR A 82 -17.70 -14.44 -0.29
CA THR A 82 -17.71 -13.94 1.07
C THR A 82 -16.92 -14.85 2.01
N GLY A 83 -16.37 -14.27 3.08
CA GLY A 83 -15.61 -15.01 4.09
C GLY A 83 -14.10 -14.97 3.89
N LEU A 84 -13.60 -14.24 2.89
CA LEU A 84 -12.18 -13.98 2.69
C LEU A 84 -11.78 -12.76 3.50
N LYS A 85 -11.41 -12.97 4.75
CA LYS A 85 -10.99 -11.90 5.66
C LYS A 85 -9.66 -11.31 5.17
N ASP A 86 -9.54 -10.00 5.27
CA ASP A 86 -8.34 -9.24 4.95
C ASP A 86 -7.86 -9.38 3.50
N ALA A 87 -8.70 -9.90 2.61
CA ALA A 87 -8.45 -9.84 1.17
C ALA A 87 -8.53 -8.38 0.71
N ILE A 88 -7.65 -8.01 -0.20
CA ILE A 88 -7.62 -6.71 -0.88
C ILE A 88 -7.61 -6.93 -2.39
N ALA A 89 -7.89 -5.89 -3.16
CA ALA A 89 -7.71 -5.94 -4.61
C ALA A 89 -6.26 -6.31 -4.94
N GLY A 90 -6.05 -7.29 -5.84
CA GLY A 90 -4.75 -7.87 -6.15
C GLY A 90 -4.39 -9.13 -5.35
N SER A 91 -5.11 -9.45 -4.26
CA SER A 91 -4.85 -10.68 -3.50
C SER A 91 -5.05 -11.92 -4.35
N THR A 92 -4.11 -12.86 -4.21
CA THR A 92 -4.23 -14.21 -4.75
C THR A 92 -4.87 -15.12 -3.71
N VAL A 93 -5.90 -15.85 -4.11
CA VAL A 93 -6.62 -16.80 -3.26
C VAL A 93 -6.48 -18.18 -3.86
N SER A 94 -6.07 -19.17 -3.09
CA SER A 94 -5.79 -20.52 -3.59
C SER A 94 -6.12 -21.62 -2.59
N SER A 95 -6.37 -22.84 -3.08
CA SER A 95 -6.58 -24.02 -2.23
C SER A 95 -5.31 -24.53 -1.58
N GLU A 96 -4.16 -24.33 -2.22
CA GLU A 96 -2.84 -24.65 -1.72
C GLU A 96 -1.96 -23.38 -1.67
N GLU A 97 -0.96 -23.40 -0.82
CA GLU A 97 -0.01 -22.31 -0.73
C GLU A 97 0.81 -22.22 -2.01
N MET A 98 0.78 -21.04 -2.65
CA MET A 98 1.45 -20.80 -3.93
C MET A 98 2.08 -19.41 -3.95
N THR A 99 3.02 -19.22 -4.89
CA THR A 99 3.51 -17.88 -5.18
C THR A 99 2.36 -16.99 -5.67
N PRO A 100 2.09 -15.85 -5.03
CA PRO A 100 1.00 -14.97 -5.43
C PRO A 100 1.20 -14.43 -6.85
N PHE A 101 0.12 -13.99 -7.46
CA PHE A 101 0.20 -13.17 -8.67
C PHE A 101 0.94 -11.87 -8.35
N GLU A 102 1.51 -11.29 -9.36
CA GLU A 102 2.05 -9.94 -9.30
C GLU A 102 0.97 -8.96 -8.79
N SER A 103 1.32 -8.16 -7.80
CA SER A 103 0.37 -7.21 -7.21
C SER A 103 -0.11 -6.19 -8.25
N ILE A 104 -1.35 -5.74 -8.12
CA ILE A 104 -1.84 -4.62 -8.93
C ILE A 104 -1.23 -3.35 -8.31
N GLU A 105 -0.22 -2.80 -8.96
CA GLU A 105 0.37 -1.55 -8.54
C GLU A 105 -0.51 -0.39 -9.01
N HIS A 106 -0.99 0.41 -8.05
CA HIS A 106 -1.63 1.68 -8.36
C HIS A 106 -0.56 2.76 -8.48
N ILE A 107 -0.20 3.10 -9.72
CA ILE A 107 0.89 4.03 -10.06
C ILE A 107 0.59 5.47 -9.63
N SER A 108 -0.66 5.82 -9.33
CA SER A 108 -1.03 7.19 -9.00
C SER A 108 -1.04 7.42 -7.49
N GLU A 109 -0.08 8.19 -7.01
CA GLU A 109 -0.07 8.69 -5.65
C GLU A 109 -1.20 9.71 -5.44
N PRO A 110 -1.81 9.78 -4.25
CA PRO A 110 -2.82 10.78 -3.95
C PRO A 110 -2.24 12.20 -4.01
N VAL A 111 -3.00 13.13 -4.56
CA VAL A 111 -2.56 14.51 -4.84
C VAL A 111 -3.19 15.51 -3.86
N ILE A 112 -4.35 15.18 -3.31
CA ILE A 112 -5.13 16.06 -2.43
C ILE A 112 -5.50 15.31 -1.17
N THR A 113 -5.31 15.99 -0.04
CA THR A 113 -5.70 15.51 1.29
C THR A 113 -6.75 16.44 1.89
N LYS A 114 -7.79 15.86 2.51
CA LYS A 114 -8.78 16.59 3.30
C LYS A 114 -8.93 15.93 4.67
N SER A 115 -9.13 16.73 5.72
CA SER A 115 -9.60 16.20 6.98
C SER A 115 -11.07 15.82 6.89
N VAL A 116 -11.46 14.75 7.58
CA VAL A 116 -12.84 14.29 7.66
C VAL A 116 -13.19 14.06 9.13
N GLU A 117 -14.23 14.71 9.60
CA GLU A 117 -14.70 14.62 10.97
C GLU A 117 -16.20 14.26 11.01
N ALA A 118 -16.60 13.44 11.96
CA ALA A 118 -18.02 13.21 12.21
C ALA A 118 -18.65 14.45 12.86
N LYS A 119 -19.82 14.91 12.37
CA LYS A 119 -20.55 16.03 13.01
C LYS A 119 -20.98 15.72 14.44
N ASN A 120 -21.22 14.43 14.73
CA ASN A 120 -21.55 13.96 16.07
C ASN A 120 -20.45 13.06 16.57
N MET A 121 -19.97 13.30 17.79
CA MET A 121 -18.92 12.47 18.41
C MET A 121 -19.33 10.99 18.59
N ASP A 122 -20.62 10.72 18.74
CA ASP A 122 -21.15 9.35 18.87
C ASP A 122 -20.98 8.54 17.58
N ASP A 123 -20.89 9.20 16.44
CA ASP A 123 -20.69 8.57 15.13
C ASP A 123 -19.20 8.29 14.80
N LEU A 124 -18.27 8.78 15.62
CA LEU A 124 -16.83 8.67 15.37
C LEU A 124 -16.33 7.22 15.21
N PRO A 125 -16.69 6.26 16.09
CA PRO A 125 -16.23 4.87 15.90
C PRO A 125 -16.72 4.27 14.59
N LYS A 126 -17.97 4.60 14.20
CA LYS A 126 -18.56 4.15 12.95
C LYS A 126 -17.89 4.79 11.74
N LEU A 127 -17.50 6.08 11.84
CA LEU A 127 -16.75 6.76 10.79
C LEU A 127 -15.39 6.10 10.57
N ILE A 128 -14.64 5.80 11.63
CA ILE A 128 -13.33 5.12 11.54
C ILE A 128 -13.46 3.77 10.85
N GLU A 129 -14.46 2.98 11.23
CA GLU A 129 -14.72 1.68 10.59
C GLU A 129 -15.07 1.87 9.10
N THR A 130 -15.92 2.84 8.79
CA THR A 130 -16.31 3.15 7.40
C THR A 130 -15.11 3.63 6.57
N LEU A 131 -14.25 4.46 7.13
CA LEU A 131 -13.03 4.91 6.44
C LEU A 131 -12.11 3.72 6.10
N ARG A 132 -11.89 2.81 7.06
CA ARG A 132 -11.11 1.58 6.80
C ARG A 132 -11.74 0.70 5.71
N GLN A 133 -13.07 0.63 5.65
CA GLN A 133 -13.77 -0.09 4.58
C GLN A 133 -13.57 0.58 3.22
N VAL A 134 -13.68 1.90 3.16
CA VAL A 134 -13.46 2.69 1.94
C VAL A 134 -12.04 2.46 1.39
N SER A 135 -11.02 2.43 2.25
CA SER A 135 -9.64 2.14 1.82
C SER A 135 -9.45 0.73 1.25
N LYS A 136 -10.26 -0.24 1.70
CA LYS A 136 -10.27 -1.59 1.11
C LYS A 136 -10.99 -1.66 -0.23
N GLU A 137 -12.09 -0.90 -0.37
CA GLU A 137 -12.87 -0.81 -1.62
C GLU A 137 -12.12 -0.05 -2.72
N ASP A 138 -11.44 1.02 -2.34
CA ASP A 138 -10.70 1.87 -3.28
C ASP A 138 -9.23 2.03 -2.83
N PRO A 139 -8.32 1.24 -3.40
CA PRO A 139 -6.91 1.28 -3.05
C PRO A 139 -6.21 2.59 -3.47
N THR A 140 -6.87 3.45 -4.25
CA THR A 140 -6.36 4.79 -4.59
C THR A 140 -6.62 5.84 -3.51
N ILE A 141 -7.40 5.48 -2.48
CA ILE A 141 -7.66 6.29 -1.29
C ILE A 141 -6.71 5.87 -0.18
N GLN A 142 -5.96 6.82 0.33
CA GLN A 142 -5.16 6.66 1.53
C GLN A 142 -5.86 7.29 2.72
N ILE A 143 -5.89 6.57 3.83
CA ILE A 143 -6.50 7.04 5.07
C ILE A 143 -5.43 7.05 6.14
N GLU A 144 -5.24 8.20 6.75
CA GLU A 144 -4.33 8.41 7.86
C GLU A 144 -5.15 8.82 9.09
N ILE A 145 -5.00 8.07 10.17
CA ILE A 145 -5.64 8.35 11.44
C ILE A 145 -4.54 8.84 12.38
N ASN A 146 -4.49 10.12 12.64
CA ASN A 146 -3.57 10.69 13.61
C ASN A 146 -4.18 10.50 15.01
N GLU A 147 -3.66 9.52 15.74
CA GLU A 147 -4.16 9.21 17.11
C GLU A 147 -3.81 10.30 18.11
N ASP A 148 -2.76 11.09 17.88
CA ASP A 148 -2.31 12.16 18.76
C ASP A 148 -3.19 13.41 18.66
N THR A 149 -3.56 13.79 17.43
CA THR A 149 -4.43 14.96 17.17
C THR A 149 -5.90 14.60 17.10
N GLY A 150 -6.23 13.33 16.90
CA GLY A 150 -7.59 12.85 16.66
C GLY A 150 -8.12 13.22 15.26
N GLU A 151 -7.28 13.71 14.37
CA GLU A 151 -7.63 14.05 13.01
C GLU A 151 -7.66 12.81 12.12
N HIS A 152 -8.65 12.76 11.23
CA HIS A 152 -8.76 11.73 10.20
C HIS A 152 -8.53 12.38 8.85
N LEU A 153 -7.48 11.96 8.15
CA LEU A 153 -7.12 12.49 6.84
C LEU A 153 -7.50 11.48 5.77
N ILE A 154 -8.13 11.96 4.71
CA ILE A 154 -8.35 11.19 3.49
C ILE A 154 -7.59 11.85 2.35
N SER A 155 -6.81 11.04 1.64
CA SER A 155 -6.03 11.48 0.49
C SER A 155 -6.47 10.72 -0.75
N GLY A 156 -6.63 11.43 -1.86
CA GLY A 156 -7.11 10.86 -3.11
C GLY A 156 -6.57 11.58 -4.34
N GLN A 157 -6.98 11.11 -5.51
CA GLN A 157 -6.49 11.59 -6.81
C GLN A 157 -7.02 12.97 -7.22
N GLY A 158 -8.03 13.49 -6.53
CA GLY A 158 -8.61 14.79 -6.85
C GLY A 158 -9.77 15.17 -5.94
N GLU A 159 -10.17 16.43 -6.00
CA GLU A 159 -11.24 16.97 -5.15
C GLU A 159 -12.58 16.28 -5.38
N LEU A 160 -12.96 16.06 -6.63
CA LEU A 160 -14.19 15.36 -6.98
C LEU A 160 -14.19 13.92 -6.46
N HIS A 161 -13.03 13.25 -6.46
CA HIS A 161 -12.89 11.91 -5.94
C HIS A 161 -13.24 11.89 -4.43
N LEU A 162 -12.65 12.79 -3.65
CA LEU A 162 -12.92 12.91 -2.21
C LEU A 162 -14.36 13.32 -1.91
N GLU A 163 -14.98 14.17 -2.74
CA GLU A 163 -16.40 14.54 -2.62
C GLU A 163 -17.32 13.34 -2.84
N VAL A 164 -17.05 12.51 -3.83
CA VAL A 164 -17.81 11.27 -4.07
C VAL A 164 -17.72 10.32 -2.87
N ILE A 165 -16.54 10.16 -2.31
CA ILE A 165 -16.33 9.31 -1.13
C ILE A 165 -17.10 9.85 0.09
N THR A 166 -16.98 11.14 0.36
CA THR A 166 -17.70 11.75 1.50
C THR A 166 -19.21 11.66 1.33
N GLN A 167 -19.73 11.85 0.11
CA GLN A 167 -21.15 11.62 -0.17
C GLN A 167 -21.58 10.16 0.00
N ARG A 168 -20.72 9.19 -0.34
CA ARG A 168 -21.02 7.77 -0.11
C ARG A 168 -21.10 7.46 1.39
N ILE A 169 -20.20 8.00 2.21
CA ILE A 169 -20.22 7.87 3.66
C ILE A 169 -21.55 8.40 4.23
N GLU A 170 -21.96 9.59 3.81
CA GLU A 170 -23.22 10.19 4.26
C GLU A 170 -24.44 9.39 3.83
N ARG A 171 -24.52 8.97 2.57
CA ARG A 171 -25.69 8.29 2.00
C ARG A 171 -25.83 6.84 2.45
N ASN A 172 -24.72 6.08 2.41
CA ASN A 172 -24.77 4.64 2.64
C ASN A 172 -24.73 4.30 4.12
N GLN A 173 -23.98 5.08 4.90
CA GLN A 173 -23.79 4.82 6.33
C GLN A 173 -24.61 5.75 7.22
N GLY A 174 -25.19 6.82 6.66
CA GLY A 174 -25.97 7.80 7.40
C GLY A 174 -25.15 8.58 8.41
N ILE A 175 -23.84 8.75 8.16
CA ILE A 175 -22.92 9.48 9.03
C ILE A 175 -22.73 10.88 8.44
N PRO A 176 -23.28 11.93 9.08
CA PRO A 176 -23.00 13.30 8.64
C PRO A 176 -21.53 13.64 8.92
N VAL A 177 -20.80 14.02 7.89
CA VAL A 177 -19.39 14.40 8.01
C VAL A 177 -19.16 15.87 7.71
N THR A 178 -18.08 16.42 8.22
CA THR A 178 -17.52 17.73 7.86
C THR A 178 -16.15 17.49 7.27
N THR A 179 -15.86 18.15 6.15
CA THR A 179 -14.53 18.08 5.52
C THR A 179 -13.84 19.42 5.67
N GLY A 180 -12.53 19.39 5.97
CA GLY A 180 -11.68 20.57 5.96
C GLY A 180 -11.38 21.06 4.54
N GLU A 181 -10.65 22.18 4.46
CA GLU A 181 -10.14 22.67 3.19
C GLU A 181 -9.09 21.69 2.63
N PRO A 182 -9.04 21.52 1.28
CA PRO A 182 -8.08 20.63 0.68
C PRO A 182 -6.65 21.12 0.89
N ILE A 183 -5.79 20.23 1.32
CA ILE A 183 -4.36 20.44 1.42
C ILE A 183 -3.71 19.76 0.22
N VAL A 184 -3.01 20.54 -0.60
CA VAL A 184 -2.20 20.00 -1.70
C VAL A 184 -0.85 19.63 -1.14
N VAL A 185 -0.49 18.35 -1.23
CA VAL A 185 0.84 17.88 -0.81
C VAL A 185 1.84 18.23 -1.91
N PHE A 186 2.61 19.30 -1.70
CA PHE A 186 3.73 19.62 -2.56
C PHE A 186 4.92 18.75 -2.19
N ARG A 187 5.57 18.19 -3.18
CA ARG A 187 6.85 17.49 -3.03
C ARG A 187 7.92 18.26 -3.76
N GLU A 188 9.05 18.41 -3.12
CA GLU A 188 10.22 19.03 -3.72
C GLU A 188 11.18 17.92 -4.15
N ALA A 189 11.74 18.05 -5.35
CA ALA A 189 12.74 17.15 -5.89
C ALA A 189 13.94 17.95 -6.39
N ILE A 190 15.11 17.44 -6.13
CA ILE A 190 16.36 18.02 -6.62
C ILE A 190 16.52 17.63 -8.10
N GLN A 191 16.69 18.60 -8.98
CA GLN A 191 16.89 18.36 -10.41
C GLN A 191 18.36 18.22 -10.81
N HIS A 192 19.28 18.81 -10.04
CA HIS A 192 20.72 18.82 -10.30
C HIS A 192 21.48 18.71 -8.99
N ALA A 193 22.70 18.18 -9.07
CA ALA A 193 23.59 18.16 -7.92
C ALA A 193 23.82 19.59 -7.37
N THR A 194 23.73 19.73 -6.05
CA THR A 194 23.97 21.00 -5.36
C THR A 194 25.47 21.28 -5.21
N GLU A 195 25.82 22.53 -4.97
CA GLU A 195 27.15 22.84 -4.43
C GLU A 195 27.24 22.30 -3.00
N THR A 196 28.45 21.95 -2.57
CA THR A 196 28.68 21.48 -1.20
C THR A 196 28.43 22.61 -0.20
N VAL A 197 27.55 22.37 0.75
CA VAL A 197 27.19 23.33 1.80
C VAL A 197 27.86 22.91 3.12
N GLU A 198 28.54 23.84 3.78
CA GLU A 198 29.11 23.62 5.10
C GLU A 198 28.06 23.89 6.19
N GLY A 199 27.76 22.88 7.00
CA GLY A 199 27.00 23.00 8.24
C GLY A 199 27.92 22.92 9.46
N ILE A 200 27.64 23.70 10.51
CA ILE A 200 28.40 23.70 11.76
C ILE A 200 27.44 23.41 12.91
N SER A 201 27.77 22.42 13.73
CA SER A 201 26.98 22.11 14.92
C SER A 201 26.89 23.31 15.89
N PRO A 202 25.84 23.43 16.71
CA PRO A 202 25.64 24.54 17.64
C PRO A 202 26.83 24.74 18.61
N ASN A 203 27.52 23.67 19.02
CA ASN A 203 28.71 23.70 19.85
C ASN A 203 30.00 24.04 19.08
N ARG A 204 29.92 24.18 17.74
CA ARG A 204 31.02 24.48 16.81
C ARG A 204 32.18 23.47 16.78
N HIS A 205 31.93 22.24 17.27
CA HIS A 205 32.96 21.20 17.28
C HIS A 205 32.91 20.34 16.01
N ASN A 206 31.74 20.21 15.41
CA ASN A 206 31.52 19.37 14.22
C ASN A 206 31.22 20.26 13.02
N ARG A 207 31.82 19.93 11.89
CA ARG A 207 31.53 20.53 10.56
C ARG A 207 31.09 19.44 9.63
N PHE A 208 30.00 19.70 8.94
CA PHE A 208 29.43 18.82 7.94
C PHE A 208 29.52 19.47 6.58
N TYR A 209 29.86 18.69 5.60
CA TYR A 209 29.87 19.10 4.19
C TYR A 209 28.84 18.25 3.48
N LEU A 210 27.71 18.86 3.15
CA LEU A 210 26.55 18.18 2.57
C LEU A 210 26.42 18.54 1.09
N THR A 211 26.24 17.55 0.27
CA THR A 211 25.88 17.67 -1.15
C THR A 211 24.62 16.84 -1.38
N ALA A 212 23.66 17.37 -2.10
CA ALA A 212 22.47 16.64 -2.47
C ALA A 212 22.46 16.44 -3.99
N GLU A 213 22.15 15.22 -4.42
CA GLU A 213 22.12 14.81 -5.82
C GLU A 213 20.81 14.09 -6.14
N PRO A 214 20.30 14.21 -7.38
CA PRO A 214 19.17 13.40 -7.82
C PRO A 214 19.52 11.91 -7.75
N LEU A 215 18.63 11.11 -7.16
CA LEU A 215 18.78 9.67 -7.14
C LEU A 215 18.33 9.08 -8.48
N GLU A 216 18.99 8.04 -8.96
CA GLU A 216 18.62 7.35 -10.19
C GLU A 216 17.22 6.73 -10.06
N GLN A 217 16.45 6.79 -11.14
CA GLN A 217 15.05 6.39 -11.12
C GLN A 217 14.87 4.90 -10.77
N GLU A 218 15.78 4.04 -11.24
CA GLU A 218 15.76 2.61 -10.94
C GLU A 218 15.94 2.32 -9.45
N ILE A 219 16.76 3.11 -8.75
CA ILE A 219 16.95 3.01 -7.29
C ILE A 219 15.67 3.46 -6.56
N VAL A 220 15.07 4.57 -7.01
CA VAL A 220 13.80 5.07 -6.46
C VAL A 220 12.69 4.04 -6.61
N GLU A 221 12.61 3.36 -7.75
CA GLU A 221 11.62 2.31 -8.02
C GLU A 221 11.83 1.11 -7.09
N LYS A 222 13.05 0.60 -6.94
CA LYS A 222 13.35 -0.51 -6.02
C LYS A 222 13.02 -0.17 -4.56
N ILE A 223 13.28 1.06 -4.12
CA ILE A 223 12.91 1.51 -2.78
C ILE A 223 11.38 1.55 -2.61
N LYS A 224 10.64 2.07 -3.60
CA LYS A 224 9.17 2.12 -3.58
C LYS A 224 8.53 0.74 -3.58
N LEU A 225 9.10 -0.23 -4.27
CA LEU A 225 8.65 -1.62 -4.32
C LEU A 225 8.98 -2.39 -3.02
N GLY A 226 9.84 -1.83 -2.17
CA GLY A 226 10.32 -2.50 -0.96
C GLY A 226 11.44 -3.52 -1.20
N ASP A 227 11.97 -3.57 -2.42
CA ASP A 227 13.11 -4.43 -2.78
C ASP A 227 14.40 -3.94 -2.12
N VAL A 228 14.44 -2.65 -1.75
CA VAL A 228 15.52 -2.02 -0.99
C VAL A 228 14.95 -1.32 0.24
N SER A 229 15.38 -1.75 1.43
CA SER A 229 15.00 -1.13 2.71
C SER A 229 16.12 -1.26 3.75
N MET A 230 16.02 -0.49 4.86
CA MET A 230 16.97 -0.60 5.96
C MET A 230 16.78 -1.89 6.79
N ASP A 231 15.60 -2.52 6.72
CA ASP A 231 15.28 -3.74 7.47
C ASP A 231 15.90 -5.01 6.86
N MET A 232 16.39 -4.93 5.61
CA MET A 232 17.03 -6.06 4.96
C MET A 232 18.51 -6.18 5.32
N PRO A 233 19.12 -7.40 5.18
CA PRO A 233 20.54 -7.59 5.40
C PRO A 233 21.39 -6.63 4.56
N GLU A 234 22.43 -6.07 5.16
CA GLU A 234 23.29 -5.05 4.53
C GLU A 234 23.90 -5.52 3.21
N GLN A 235 24.25 -6.81 3.11
CA GLN A 235 24.83 -7.37 1.90
C GLN A 235 23.79 -7.41 0.76
N ASP A 236 22.57 -7.83 1.04
CA ASP A 236 21.49 -7.92 0.05
C ASP A 236 21.11 -6.51 -0.42
N ARG A 237 21.01 -5.54 0.51
CA ARG A 237 20.78 -4.13 0.18
C ARG A 237 21.83 -3.57 -0.76
N ARG A 238 23.11 -3.88 -0.51
CA ARG A 238 24.22 -3.43 -1.38
C ARG A 238 24.13 -4.03 -2.77
N GLU A 239 23.80 -5.32 -2.87
CA GLU A 239 23.64 -6.01 -4.16
C GLU A 239 22.50 -5.40 -4.97
N GLU A 240 21.35 -5.17 -4.34
CA GLU A 240 20.17 -4.56 -4.97
C GLU A 240 20.43 -3.11 -5.44
N LEU A 241 21.11 -2.29 -4.61
CA LEU A 241 21.50 -0.93 -4.98
C LEU A 241 22.49 -0.89 -6.15
N GLN A 242 23.44 -1.84 -6.19
CA GLN A 242 24.41 -1.94 -7.29
C GLN A 242 23.75 -2.41 -8.59
N GLU A 243 22.78 -3.32 -8.50
CA GLU A 243 21.98 -3.73 -9.67
C GLU A 243 21.15 -2.58 -10.23
N ALA A 244 20.67 -1.68 -9.35
CA ALA A 244 19.94 -0.47 -9.73
C ALA A 244 20.84 0.68 -10.23
N GLY A 245 22.15 0.46 -10.34
CA GLY A 245 23.09 1.42 -10.93
C GLY A 245 23.97 2.18 -9.95
N MET A 246 23.75 2.05 -8.62
CA MET A 246 24.62 2.69 -7.63
C MET A 246 26.04 2.09 -7.67
N ASP A 247 27.05 2.95 -7.62
CA ASP A 247 28.43 2.47 -7.60
C ASP A 247 28.75 1.72 -6.28
N LYS A 248 29.78 0.86 -6.36
CA LYS A 248 30.11 -0.04 -5.25
C LYS A 248 30.54 0.70 -3.98
N ASP A 249 31.26 1.79 -4.09
CA ASP A 249 31.77 2.50 -2.94
C ASP A 249 30.61 3.25 -2.26
N THR A 250 29.74 3.88 -3.03
CA THR A 250 28.56 4.57 -2.56
C THR A 250 27.56 3.61 -1.89
N SER A 251 27.32 2.44 -2.49
CA SER A 251 26.39 1.44 -1.92
C SER A 251 26.87 0.87 -0.56
N GLN A 252 28.17 0.92 -0.27
CA GLN A 252 28.72 0.48 1.02
C GLN A 252 28.55 1.52 2.11
N ASN A 253 28.38 2.79 1.75
CA ASN A 253 28.33 3.93 2.63
C ASN A 253 26.90 4.45 2.87
N VAL A 254 25.90 3.66 2.54
CA VAL A 254 24.49 3.99 2.81
C VAL A 254 24.21 3.82 4.29
N GLU A 255 23.92 4.94 4.97
CA GLU A 255 23.64 5.02 6.40
C GLU A 255 22.14 4.92 6.70
N GLU A 256 21.29 5.58 5.89
CA GLU A 256 19.85 5.62 6.13
C GLU A 256 19.08 5.71 4.82
N ILE A 257 17.89 5.10 4.78
CA ILE A 257 16.91 5.23 3.69
C ILE A 257 15.59 5.68 4.33
N HIS A 258 15.16 6.90 4.00
CA HIS A 258 13.89 7.43 4.48
C HIS A 258 13.01 7.87 3.30
N GLY A 259 11.84 7.23 3.16
CA GLY A 259 11.00 7.39 1.98
C GLY A 259 11.76 7.01 0.71
N THR A 260 11.95 7.94 -0.21
CA THR A 260 12.75 7.77 -1.43
C THR A 260 14.09 8.50 -1.38
N ASN A 261 14.54 8.88 -0.19
CA ASN A 261 15.84 9.54 0.02
C ASN A 261 16.84 8.55 0.61
N VAL A 262 18.08 8.67 0.19
CA VAL A 262 19.20 7.85 0.67
C VAL A 262 20.26 8.76 1.25
N LEU A 263 20.61 8.54 2.51
CA LEU A 263 21.75 9.23 3.16
C LEU A 263 23.01 8.39 3.01
N ILE A 264 24.07 9.01 2.51
CA ILE A 264 25.35 8.36 2.23
C ILE A 264 26.44 9.07 3.00
N ASP A 265 27.25 8.34 3.77
CA ASP A 265 28.45 8.87 4.41
C ASP A 265 29.68 8.70 3.51
N ASP A 266 30.06 9.75 2.81
CA ASP A 266 31.30 9.79 1.99
C ASP A 266 32.51 10.32 2.77
N THR A 267 32.48 10.29 4.09
CA THR A 267 33.57 10.79 4.93
C THR A 267 34.81 9.89 4.80
N LYS A 268 35.90 10.44 4.33
CA LYS A 268 37.19 9.74 4.19
C LYS A 268 38.10 10.06 5.39
N GLY A 269 38.26 9.11 6.27
CA GLY A 269 39.25 9.17 7.36
C GLY A 269 38.70 9.58 8.70
N ILE A 270 39.04 9.40 9.79
CA ILE A 270 38.80 9.68 11.21
C ILE A 270 37.37 9.53 11.70
N GLN A 271 37.24 8.46 12.41
CA GLN A 271 36.06 8.00 13.13
C GLN A 271 35.81 8.78 14.41
N HIS A 272 34.80 9.63 14.41
CA HIS A 272 34.25 10.17 15.65
C HIS A 272 32.72 10.30 15.60
N LEU A 273 31.99 9.35 14.99
CA LEU A 273 30.84 9.88 14.31
C LEU A 273 29.50 9.18 14.57
N ASN A 274 29.42 8.09 15.34
CA ASN A 274 28.12 7.47 15.58
C ASN A 274 27.14 8.44 16.27
N GLU A 275 27.57 9.16 17.31
CA GLU A 275 26.72 10.16 17.99
C GLU A 275 26.38 11.38 17.09
N THR A 276 27.24 11.67 16.12
CA THR A 276 27.06 12.83 15.24
C THR A 276 26.20 12.49 14.02
N MET A 277 26.27 11.26 13.53
CA MET A 277 25.42 10.75 12.46
C MET A 277 23.95 10.64 12.91
N GLU A 278 23.71 10.14 14.13
CA GLU A 278 22.37 10.12 14.72
C GLU A 278 21.71 11.52 14.67
N LEU A 279 22.47 12.57 14.99
CA LEU A 279 21.98 13.97 14.93
C LEU A 279 21.72 14.47 13.50
N VAL A 280 22.42 13.92 12.49
CA VAL A 280 22.18 14.27 11.08
C VAL A 280 20.94 13.55 10.55
N VAL A 281 20.72 12.32 11.00
CA VAL A 281 19.53 11.51 10.63
C VAL A 281 18.26 12.09 11.28
N GLU A 282 18.36 12.56 12.53
CA GLU A 282 17.22 13.17 13.25
C GLU A 282 16.85 14.58 12.73
N GLY A 283 17.74 15.32 12.10
CA GLY A 283 17.55 16.70 11.61
C GLY A 283 17.06 16.80 10.21
#